data_2a294351e8e15e6f998ae95c1a2d5cb6
#
_entry.id   2a294351e8e15e6f998ae95c1a2d5cb6
#
_cell.length_a   1.000
_cell.length_b   1.000
_cell.length_c   1.000
_cell.angle_alpha   90.00
_cell.angle_beta   90.00
_cell.angle_gamma   90.00
#
_symmetry.space_group_name_H-M   'P 1'
#
loop_
_entity.id
_entity.type
_entity.pdbx_description
1 polymer ?
#
loop_
_entity_poly.entity_id
_entity_poly.type
_entity_poly.pdbx_seq_one_letter_code
_entity_poly.pdbx_strand_id
1 'polypeptide(L)'
;MGEKKKALRLVLDTNVLVSALILRGRISGLIALWRMGRITPVLSRETFDEFRRVLEYPKFSLSTGEIQGILQQEILPFFEVIERVDPVAGVSRNPDDDKFLACAASAKVAFLVSGDKDLCSLGKFGPVRILTPDQLLAMLDL
;
A
#
# COMPACT_ATOMS: atom_id res chain seq x y z
N MET A 1 -28.76 5.96 14.62
CA MET A 1 -27.45 6.23 14.03
C MET A 1 -26.84 4.96 13.55
N GLY A 2 -26.47 4.89 12.28
CA GLY A 2 -25.82 3.71 11.72
C GLY A 2 -24.43 3.51 12.28
N GLU A 3 -24.05 2.27 12.52
CA GLU A 3 -22.69 1.95 12.87
C GLU A 3 -21.76 2.27 11.70
N LYS A 4 -20.65 2.93 12.01
CA LYS A 4 -19.59 3.12 11.01
C LYS A 4 -18.93 1.77 10.75
N LYS A 5 -18.92 1.34 9.50
CA LYS A 5 -18.12 0.18 9.10
C LYS A 5 -16.66 0.48 9.38
N LYS A 6 -15.99 -0.42 10.06
CA LYS A 6 -14.55 -0.29 10.26
C LYS A 6 -13.86 -0.36 8.90
N ALA A 7 -12.95 0.58 8.67
CA ALA A 7 -12.11 0.53 7.49
C ALA A 7 -11.24 -0.73 7.50
N LEU A 8 -11.08 -1.35 6.35
CA LEU A 8 -10.16 -2.46 6.18
C LEU A 8 -8.74 -1.91 6.14
N ARG A 9 -7.92 -2.28 7.12
CA ARG A 9 -6.52 -1.88 7.16
C ARG A 9 -5.70 -2.85 6.32
N LEU A 10 -4.83 -2.31 5.48
CA LEU A 10 -4.00 -3.11 4.59
C LEU A 10 -2.73 -2.36 4.22
N VAL A 11 -1.76 -3.07 3.66
CA VAL A 11 -0.54 -2.47 3.11
C VAL A 11 -0.59 -2.62 1.60
N LEU A 12 -0.31 -1.53 0.89
CA LEU A 12 -0.15 -1.53 -0.57
C LEU A 12 1.33 -1.36 -0.86
N ASP A 13 1.91 -2.23 -1.70
CA ASP A 13 3.30 -2.04 -2.07
C ASP A 13 3.46 -0.81 -2.96
N THR A 14 4.70 -0.37 -3.15
CA THR A 14 4.98 0.86 -3.89
C THR A 14 4.44 0.82 -5.31
N ASN A 15 4.58 -0.31 -5.99
CA ASN A 15 4.11 -0.42 -7.38
C ASN A 15 2.60 -0.30 -7.48
N VAL A 16 1.87 -0.84 -6.51
CA VAL A 16 0.41 -0.70 -6.47
C VAL A 16 0.02 0.75 -6.25
N LEU A 17 0.70 1.46 -5.33
CA LEU A 17 0.45 2.87 -5.09
C LEU A 17 0.71 3.72 -6.33
N VAL A 18 1.83 3.48 -7.00
CA VAL A 18 2.18 4.20 -8.22
C VAL A 18 1.16 3.93 -9.33
N SER A 19 0.76 2.67 -9.49
CA SER A 19 -0.25 2.33 -10.49
C SER A 19 -1.58 3.03 -10.21
N ALA A 20 -2.01 3.09 -8.95
CA ALA A 20 -3.26 3.74 -8.59
C ALA A 20 -3.22 5.25 -8.86
N LEU A 21 -2.12 5.91 -8.50
CA LEU A 21 -2.03 7.37 -8.49
C LEU A 21 -1.54 7.97 -9.81
N ILE A 22 -0.68 7.25 -10.52
CA ILE A 22 0.02 7.80 -11.69
C ILE A 22 -0.47 7.17 -13.00
N LEU A 23 -0.59 5.84 -13.04
CA LEU A 23 -0.85 5.13 -14.30
C LEU A 23 -2.32 5.04 -14.68
N ARG A 24 -3.23 5.35 -13.77
CA ARG A 24 -4.67 5.48 -14.02
C ARG A 24 -5.29 4.30 -14.76
N GLY A 25 -5.17 3.11 -14.22
CA GLY A 25 -5.87 1.96 -14.73
C GLY A 25 -7.01 1.57 -13.77
N ARG A 26 -7.46 0.33 -13.88
CA ARG A 26 -8.48 -0.24 -12.99
C ARG A 26 -8.11 -0.11 -11.52
N ILE A 27 -6.82 -0.19 -11.21
CA ILE A 27 -6.28 -0.09 -9.85
C ILE A 27 -6.57 1.29 -9.25
N SER A 28 -6.77 2.33 -10.08
CA SER A 28 -7.09 3.67 -9.57
C SER A 28 -8.39 3.71 -8.76
N GLY A 29 -9.24 2.70 -8.88
CA GLY A 29 -10.43 2.57 -8.03
C GLY A 29 -10.12 2.50 -6.54
N LEU A 30 -8.90 2.12 -6.17
CA LEU A 30 -8.46 2.11 -4.77
C LEU A 30 -8.49 3.51 -4.16
N ILE A 31 -8.25 4.55 -4.97
CA ILE A 31 -8.25 5.93 -4.48
C ILE A 31 -9.61 6.30 -3.87
N ALA A 32 -10.69 5.98 -4.58
CA ALA A 32 -12.03 6.24 -4.06
C ALA A 32 -12.27 5.50 -2.75
N LEU A 33 -11.79 4.27 -2.65
CA LEU A 33 -11.97 3.46 -1.44
C LEU A 33 -11.30 4.08 -0.23
N TRP A 34 -10.06 4.56 -0.37
CA TRP A 34 -9.40 5.17 0.79
C TRP A 34 -9.95 6.56 1.10
N ARG A 35 -10.36 7.34 0.09
CA ARG A 35 -11.01 8.63 0.33
C ARG A 35 -12.34 8.47 1.06
N MET A 36 -13.08 7.40 0.77
CA MET A 36 -14.35 7.11 1.43
C MET A 36 -14.18 6.46 2.81
N GLY A 37 -12.96 6.11 3.17
CA GLY A 37 -12.71 5.44 4.45
C GLY A 37 -13.09 3.97 4.46
N ARG A 38 -13.29 3.33 3.31
CA ARG A 38 -13.55 1.89 3.25
C ARG A 38 -12.31 1.06 3.44
N ILE A 39 -11.16 1.57 2.99
CA ILE A 39 -9.86 0.99 3.28
C ILE A 39 -8.98 2.05 3.93
N THR A 40 -8.08 1.60 4.81
CA THR A 40 -7.05 2.45 5.39
C THR A 40 -5.69 1.85 5.08
N PRO A 41 -5.01 2.34 4.04
CA PRO A 41 -3.66 1.86 3.77
C PRO A 41 -2.71 2.30 4.87
N VAL A 42 -1.78 1.41 5.21
CA VAL A 42 -0.82 1.63 6.28
C VAL A 42 0.58 1.70 5.69
N LEU A 43 1.35 2.67 6.11
CA LEU A 43 2.74 2.85 5.74
C LEU A 43 3.61 2.81 6.98
N SER A 44 4.81 2.26 6.85
CA SER A 44 5.90 2.51 7.77
C SER A 44 6.71 3.69 7.23
N ARG A 45 7.63 4.19 8.05
CA ARG A 45 8.54 5.25 7.59
C ARG A 45 9.33 4.78 6.37
N GLU A 46 9.82 3.54 6.41
CA GLU A 46 10.62 2.98 5.33
C GLU A 46 9.83 2.83 4.03
N THR A 47 8.60 2.34 4.10
CA THR A 47 7.77 2.19 2.90
C THR A 47 7.31 3.55 2.37
N PHE A 48 7.06 4.50 3.26
CA PHE A 48 6.74 5.87 2.85
C PHE A 48 7.92 6.53 2.13
N ASP A 49 9.13 6.39 2.67
CA ASP A 49 10.32 6.96 2.06
C ASP A 49 10.60 6.36 0.68
N GLU A 50 10.38 5.07 0.53
CA GLU A 50 10.53 4.42 -0.78
C GLU A 50 9.52 4.97 -1.79
N PHE A 51 8.25 5.08 -1.40
CA PHE A 51 7.22 5.62 -2.26
C PHE A 51 7.58 7.03 -2.73
N ARG A 52 8.02 7.89 -1.80
CA ARG A 52 8.43 9.25 -2.14
C ARG A 52 9.59 9.27 -3.13
N ARG A 53 10.60 8.40 -2.92
CA ARG A 53 11.74 8.31 -3.85
C ARG A 53 11.32 7.86 -5.23
N VAL A 54 10.41 6.88 -5.31
CA VAL A 54 9.93 6.36 -6.59
C VAL A 54 9.18 7.44 -7.36
N LEU A 55 8.43 8.30 -6.69
CA LEU A 55 7.76 9.43 -7.34
C LEU A 55 8.74 10.40 -8.01
N GLU A 56 9.98 10.46 -7.54
CA GLU A 56 11.01 11.31 -8.12
C GLU A 56 11.66 10.71 -9.36
N TYR A 57 11.33 9.47 -9.74
CA TYR A 57 11.94 8.84 -10.91
C TYR A 57 11.59 9.62 -12.19
N PRO A 58 12.60 9.89 -13.07
CA PRO A 58 12.38 10.70 -14.27
C PRO A 58 11.27 10.19 -15.17
N LYS A 59 11.04 8.89 -15.20
CA LYS A 59 10.02 8.31 -16.07
C LYS A 59 8.60 8.80 -15.76
N PHE A 60 8.36 9.31 -14.56
CA PHE A 60 7.05 9.83 -14.18
C PHE A 60 6.90 11.31 -14.48
N SER A 61 7.98 12.01 -14.73
CA SER A 61 7.98 13.43 -15.11
C SER A 61 7.18 14.32 -14.17
N LEU A 62 7.23 14.01 -12.86
CA LEU A 62 6.53 14.78 -11.85
C LEU A 62 7.40 15.92 -11.35
N SER A 63 6.81 17.11 -11.21
CA SER A 63 7.47 18.23 -10.58
C SER A 63 7.50 18.04 -9.06
N THR A 64 8.35 18.79 -8.37
CA THR A 64 8.38 18.81 -6.90
C THR A 64 7.01 19.17 -6.33
N GLY A 65 6.32 20.13 -6.94
CA GLY A 65 4.99 20.54 -6.50
C GLY A 65 3.95 19.45 -6.68
N GLU A 66 4.03 18.71 -7.80
CA GLU A 66 3.12 17.59 -8.03
C GLU A 66 3.34 16.46 -7.02
N ILE A 67 4.59 16.14 -6.70
CA ILE A 67 4.93 15.13 -5.70
C ILE A 67 4.39 15.55 -4.34
N GLN A 68 4.62 16.81 -3.95
CA GLN A 68 4.10 17.34 -2.69
C GLN A 68 2.58 17.28 -2.64
N GLY A 69 1.92 17.62 -3.74
CA GLY A 69 0.48 17.54 -3.83
C GLY A 69 -0.05 16.13 -3.61
N ILE A 70 0.58 15.13 -4.21
CA ILE A 70 0.21 13.73 -4.00
C ILE A 70 0.35 13.34 -2.53
N LEU A 71 1.49 13.66 -1.92
CA LEU A 71 1.76 13.28 -0.54
C LEU A 71 0.80 13.96 0.44
N GLN A 72 0.54 15.26 0.24
CA GLN A 72 -0.28 16.05 1.16
C GLN A 72 -1.77 15.87 0.97
N GLN A 73 -2.23 15.61 -0.26
CA GLN A 73 -3.65 15.55 -0.56
C GLN A 73 -4.20 14.13 -0.65
N GLU A 74 -3.37 13.16 -1.07
CA GLU A 74 -3.84 11.79 -1.27
C GLU A 74 -3.34 10.83 -0.20
N ILE A 75 -2.16 11.05 0.35
CA ILE A 75 -1.56 10.08 1.27
C ILE A 75 -1.81 10.46 2.72
N LEU A 76 -1.27 11.58 3.15
CA LEU A 76 -1.28 11.95 4.57
C LEU A 76 -2.68 12.06 5.18
N PRO A 77 -3.71 12.58 4.48
CA PRO A 77 -5.04 12.66 5.08
C PRO A 77 -5.73 11.32 5.30
N PHE A 78 -5.35 10.27 4.54
CA PHE A 78 -6.11 9.03 4.50
C PHE A 78 -5.33 7.81 4.97
N PHE A 79 -4.01 7.86 4.96
CA PHE A 79 -3.16 6.72 5.32
C PHE A 79 -2.77 6.79 6.78
N GLU A 80 -2.61 5.61 7.38
CA GLU A 80 -2.03 5.50 8.71
C GLU A 80 -0.53 5.28 8.57
N VAL A 81 0.29 6.00 9.35
CA VAL A 81 1.74 5.80 9.37
C VAL A 81 2.10 5.23 10.74
N ILE A 82 2.73 4.06 10.74
CA ILE A 82 3.18 3.44 12.00
C ILE A 82 4.65 3.79 12.25
N GLU A 83 4.98 3.98 13.52
CA GLU A 83 6.33 4.37 13.92
C GLU A 83 7.22 3.18 14.25
N ARG A 84 6.63 2.13 14.83
CA ARG A 84 7.38 0.95 15.26
C ARG A 84 7.18 -0.20 14.30
N VAL A 85 8.28 -0.73 13.78
CA VAL A 85 8.28 -1.87 12.88
C VAL A 85 9.34 -2.85 13.37
N ASP A 86 8.90 -4.09 13.62
CA ASP A 86 9.83 -5.18 13.88
C ASP A 86 10.43 -5.64 12.56
N PRO A 87 11.76 -5.61 12.41
CA PRO A 87 12.38 -5.93 11.12
C PRO A 87 12.15 -7.39 10.74
N VAL A 88 11.96 -7.58 9.43
CA VAL A 88 11.86 -8.90 8.80
C VAL A 88 13.00 -9.02 7.80
N ALA A 89 13.69 -10.15 7.80
CA ALA A 89 14.80 -10.37 6.88
C ALA A 89 14.78 -11.80 6.37
N GLY A 90 15.16 -11.96 5.09
CA GLY A 90 15.33 -13.27 4.48
C GLY A 90 14.06 -14.04 4.20
N VAL A 91 12.89 -13.38 4.18
CA VAL A 91 11.61 -14.02 3.92
C VAL A 91 11.25 -13.99 2.46
N SER A 92 11.35 -12.82 1.82
CA SER A 92 11.10 -12.68 0.40
C SER A 92 12.37 -12.96 -0.41
N ARG A 93 12.21 -13.44 -1.64
CA ARG A 93 13.33 -13.60 -2.57
C ARG A 93 14.05 -12.30 -2.84
N ASN A 94 13.29 -11.20 -2.92
CA ASN A 94 13.87 -9.87 -3.05
C ASN A 94 13.90 -9.23 -1.68
N PRO A 95 15.10 -8.97 -1.10
CA PRO A 95 15.19 -8.33 0.21
C PRO A 95 14.48 -6.99 0.31
N ASP A 96 14.33 -6.26 -0.80
CA ASP A 96 13.62 -4.98 -0.80
C ASP A 96 12.14 -5.13 -0.49
N ASP A 97 11.57 -6.33 -0.67
CA ASP A 97 10.16 -6.58 -0.38
C ASP A 97 9.90 -6.88 1.10
N ASP A 98 10.94 -7.23 1.85
CA ASP A 98 10.80 -7.56 3.28
C ASP A 98 10.25 -6.39 4.10
N LYS A 99 10.49 -5.15 3.68
CA LYS A 99 9.96 -3.98 4.38
C LYS A 99 8.42 -3.93 4.36
N PHE A 100 7.80 -4.43 3.30
CA PHE A 100 6.34 -4.48 3.21
C PHE A 100 5.77 -5.55 4.13
N LEU A 101 6.44 -6.70 4.21
CA LEU A 101 6.06 -7.75 5.15
C LEU A 101 6.20 -7.26 6.59
N ALA A 102 7.29 -6.57 6.89
CA ALA A 102 7.53 -6.01 8.22
C ALA A 102 6.46 -4.99 8.59
N CYS A 103 6.12 -4.11 7.67
CA CYS A 103 5.07 -3.12 7.87
C CYS A 103 3.71 -3.81 8.15
N ALA A 104 3.34 -4.76 7.31
CA ALA A 104 2.06 -5.44 7.41
C ALA A 104 1.94 -6.23 8.72
N ALA A 105 2.99 -6.96 9.10
CA ALA A 105 3.00 -7.73 10.33
C ALA A 105 2.99 -6.84 11.56
N SER A 106 3.78 -5.77 11.58
CA SER A 106 3.87 -4.84 12.72
C SER A 106 2.57 -4.07 12.91
N ALA A 107 1.92 -3.69 11.81
CA ALA A 107 0.63 -2.99 11.86
C ALA A 107 -0.55 -3.94 12.11
N LYS A 108 -0.32 -5.25 12.05
CA LYS A 108 -1.35 -6.29 12.23
C LYS A 108 -2.52 -6.11 11.25
N VAL A 109 -2.18 -5.81 10.00
CA VAL A 109 -3.19 -5.68 8.96
C VAL A 109 -3.61 -7.04 8.43
N ALA A 110 -4.78 -7.10 7.81
CA ALA A 110 -5.30 -8.34 7.23
C ALA A 110 -4.60 -8.71 5.93
N PHE A 111 -4.22 -7.72 5.12
CA PHE A 111 -3.73 -7.96 3.77
C PHE A 111 -2.52 -7.11 3.42
N LEU A 112 -1.61 -7.71 2.64
CA LEU A 112 -0.60 -7.02 1.87
C LEU A 112 -0.95 -7.18 0.40
N VAL A 113 -1.08 -6.08 -0.32
CA VAL A 113 -1.50 -6.07 -1.72
C VAL A 113 -0.30 -5.78 -2.60
N SER A 114 -0.01 -6.69 -3.51
CA SER A 114 1.16 -6.61 -4.38
C SER A 114 0.90 -7.27 -5.72
N GLY A 115 1.52 -6.74 -6.76
CA GLY A 115 1.58 -7.40 -8.06
C GLY A 115 2.86 -8.22 -8.25
N ASP A 116 3.76 -8.22 -7.28
CA ASP A 116 5.02 -8.94 -7.36
C ASP A 116 4.80 -10.44 -7.20
N LYS A 117 5.31 -11.22 -8.16
CA LYS A 117 5.13 -12.68 -8.15
C LYS A 117 5.79 -13.35 -6.95
N ASP A 118 6.95 -12.85 -6.52
CA ASP A 118 7.66 -13.44 -5.40
C ASP A 118 6.91 -13.23 -4.08
N LEU A 119 6.33 -12.06 -3.87
CA LEU A 119 5.47 -11.83 -2.71
C LEU A 119 4.18 -12.65 -2.79
N CYS A 120 3.52 -12.64 -3.94
CA CYS A 120 2.27 -13.38 -4.11
C CYS A 120 2.46 -14.87 -3.93
N SER A 121 3.63 -15.42 -4.29
CA SER A 121 3.91 -16.84 -4.12
C SER A 121 4.03 -17.26 -2.67
N LEU A 122 4.30 -16.34 -1.75
CA LEU A 122 4.27 -16.64 -0.31
C LEU A 122 2.84 -16.94 0.16
N GLY A 123 1.83 -16.31 -0.45
CA GLY A 123 0.42 -16.48 -0.11
C GLY A 123 0.02 -15.85 1.21
N LYS A 124 0.81 -16.02 2.24
CA LYS A 124 0.58 -15.40 3.54
C LYS A 124 1.90 -15.27 4.31
N PHE A 125 1.90 -14.36 5.26
CA PHE A 125 3.00 -14.17 6.21
C PHE A 125 2.38 -14.02 7.60
N GLY A 126 2.44 -15.09 8.42
CA GLY A 126 1.69 -15.12 9.66
C GLY A 126 0.20 -14.94 9.38
N PRO A 127 -0.49 -14.03 10.08
CA PRO A 127 -1.91 -13.76 9.83
C PRO A 127 -2.17 -12.86 8.62
N VAL A 128 -1.13 -12.30 8.00
CA VAL A 128 -1.27 -11.40 6.85
C VAL A 128 -1.41 -12.22 5.58
N ARG A 129 -2.50 -12.00 4.84
CA ARG A 129 -2.68 -12.63 3.52
C ARG A 129 -2.15 -11.69 2.44
N ILE A 130 -1.53 -12.29 1.42
CA ILE A 130 -0.97 -11.53 0.29
C ILE A 130 -1.91 -11.68 -0.89
N LEU A 131 -2.39 -10.53 -1.40
CA LEU A 131 -3.36 -10.48 -2.49
C LEU A 131 -2.79 -9.67 -3.65
N THR A 132 -3.25 -9.98 -4.86
CA THR A 132 -3.07 -9.07 -5.99
C THR A 132 -4.10 -7.94 -5.92
N PRO A 133 -3.84 -6.81 -6.61
CA PRO A 133 -4.84 -5.75 -6.70
C PRO A 133 -6.18 -6.22 -7.25
N ASP A 134 -6.17 -7.08 -8.26
CA ASP A 134 -7.41 -7.63 -8.83
C ASP A 134 -8.19 -8.47 -7.83
N GLN A 135 -7.48 -9.27 -7.03
CA GLN A 135 -8.13 -10.05 -5.98
C GLN A 135 -8.77 -9.14 -4.92
N LEU A 136 -8.08 -8.06 -4.55
CA LEU A 136 -8.65 -7.10 -3.60
C LEU A 136 -9.90 -6.43 -4.16
N LEU A 137 -9.84 -5.95 -5.40
CA LEU A 137 -10.99 -5.29 -6.03
C LEU A 137 -12.18 -6.23 -6.15
N ALA A 138 -11.94 -7.50 -6.52
CA ALA A 138 -12.99 -8.50 -6.59
C ALA A 138 -13.62 -8.76 -5.22
N MET A 139 -12.79 -8.84 -4.18
CA MET A 139 -13.27 -9.05 -2.81
C MET A 139 -14.14 -7.90 -2.33
N LEU A 140 -13.86 -6.68 -2.78
CA LEU A 140 -14.60 -5.47 -2.40
C LEU A 140 -15.75 -5.14 -3.37
N ASP A 141 -16.05 -6.02 -4.30
CA ASP A 141 -17.14 -5.85 -5.29
C ASP A 141 -16.96 -4.62 -6.19
N LEU A 142 -15.75 -4.43 -6.69
CA LEU A 142 -15.49 -3.34 -7.64
C LEU A 142 -15.15 -3.84 -9.02
#